data_3c995ebf2904b69422a2837d9ccc4e4f
#
_entry.id   3c995ebf2904b69422a2837d9ccc4e4f
#
_cell.length_a   1.000
_cell.length_b   1.000
_cell.length_c   1.000
_cell.angle_alpha   90.00
_cell.angle_beta   90.00
_cell.angle_gamma   90.00
#
_symmetry.space_group_name_H-M   'P 1'
#
loop_
_entity.id
_entity.type
_entity.pdbx_description
1 polymer ?
#
loop_
_entity_poly.entity_id
_entity_poly.type
_entity_poly.pdbx_seq_one_letter_code
_entity_poly.pdbx_strand_id
1 'polypeptide(L)'
;MISRATLLLAVSALALAGCETPTTQRYAISADTNQAIKALGATGIGIGTFTAPANFSANCRALGAMHVADGLTHTQYIQKAFEDELKIAGAYAAKDSKVVLTGKVEKLEFSSTRALTGGSWSIDLALSSSNGKNLKIAEYYEFNSGFAAQEACRNTAEAYSRAVQNLVGKTVKDPSFVDLLR
;
A
#
# COMPACT_ATOMS: atom_id res chain seq x y z
N MET A 1 -48.27 -10.99 -26.48
CA MET A 1 -47.52 -10.04 -27.33
C MET A 1 -46.66 -9.20 -26.41
N ILE A 2 -45.36 -9.52 -26.32
CA ILE A 2 -44.41 -8.72 -25.53
C ILE A 2 -44.11 -7.46 -26.34
N SER A 3 -44.43 -6.29 -25.74
CA SER A 3 -44.24 -5.00 -26.38
C SER A 3 -42.76 -4.75 -26.74
N ARG A 4 -42.48 -4.26 -27.93
CA ARG A 4 -41.11 -3.89 -28.38
C ARG A 4 -40.41 -2.91 -27.42
N ALA A 5 -41.17 -2.12 -26.66
CA ALA A 5 -40.69 -1.20 -25.62
C ALA A 5 -40.13 -1.95 -24.43
N THR A 6 -40.70 -3.09 -24.03
CA THR A 6 -40.22 -3.91 -22.87
C THR A 6 -38.90 -4.61 -23.22
N LEU A 7 -38.70 -4.99 -24.48
CA LEU A 7 -37.47 -5.61 -24.92
C LEU A 7 -36.28 -4.61 -24.96
N LEU A 8 -36.54 -3.38 -25.34
CA LEU A 8 -35.51 -2.31 -25.35
C LEU A 8 -35.05 -1.90 -23.95
N LEU A 9 -35.96 -1.89 -22.95
CA LEU A 9 -35.58 -1.62 -21.55
C LEU A 9 -34.70 -2.75 -20.96
N ALA A 10 -34.97 -4.00 -21.29
CA ALA A 10 -34.19 -5.14 -20.80
C ALA A 10 -32.75 -5.16 -21.36
N VAL A 11 -32.55 -4.74 -22.59
CA VAL A 11 -31.22 -4.67 -23.22
C VAL A 11 -30.38 -3.52 -22.64
N SER A 12 -30.99 -2.39 -22.26
CA SER A 12 -30.27 -1.26 -21.63
C SER A 12 -29.76 -1.57 -20.22
N ALA A 13 -30.42 -2.48 -19.48
CA ALA A 13 -30.01 -2.83 -18.12
C ALA A 13 -28.76 -3.74 -18.08
N LEU A 14 -28.47 -4.50 -19.13
CA LEU A 14 -27.27 -5.35 -19.20
C LEU A 14 -25.98 -4.60 -19.52
N ALA A 15 -26.06 -3.37 -20.01
CA ALA A 15 -24.88 -2.59 -20.40
C ALA A 15 -24.17 -1.91 -19.22
N LEU A 16 -24.71 -1.99 -18.00
CA LEU A 16 -24.16 -1.37 -16.78
C LEU A 16 -23.34 -2.33 -15.90
N ALA A 17 -23.08 -3.57 -16.34
CA ALA A 17 -22.12 -4.46 -15.67
C ALA A 17 -20.70 -3.97 -15.98
N GLY A 18 -20.30 -2.85 -15.38
CA GLY A 18 -18.94 -2.35 -15.45
C GLY A 18 -17.99 -3.36 -14.81
N CYS A 19 -16.90 -3.72 -15.50
CA CYS A 19 -15.82 -4.49 -14.90
C CYS A 19 -15.23 -3.66 -13.75
N GLU A 20 -15.45 -4.07 -12.51
CA GLU A 20 -14.84 -3.45 -11.36
C GLU A 20 -13.33 -3.71 -11.39
N THR A 21 -12.55 -2.64 -11.49
CA THR A 21 -11.08 -2.73 -11.48
C THR A 21 -10.61 -2.94 -10.05
N PRO A 22 -9.83 -4.00 -9.76
CA PRO A 22 -9.32 -4.23 -8.42
C PRO A 22 -8.48 -3.05 -7.93
N THR A 23 -8.96 -2.38 -6.88
CA THR A 23 -8.35 -1.14 -6.39
C THR A 23 -8.07 -1.23 -4.89
N THR A 24 -6.82 -0.94 -4.49
CA THR A 24 -6.44 -0.80 -3.08
C THR A 24 -7.14 0.42 -2.48
N GLN A 25 -7.74 0.24 -1.32
CA GLN A 25 -8.38 1.32 -0.56
C GLN A 25 -7.35 2.35 -0.07
N ARG A 26 -7.83 3.54 0.32
CA ARG A 26 -6.99 4.54 0.98
C ARG A 26 -6.34 3.97 2.24
N TYR A 27 -5.12 4.43 2.52
CA TYR A 27 -4.40 4.02 3.72
C TYR A 27 -5.19 4.39 4.98
N ALA A 28 -5.30 3.44 5.89
CA ALA A 28 -5.90 3.65 7.19
C ALA A 28 -4.79 3.77 8.26
N ILE A 29 -4.84 4.84 9.03
CA ILE A 29 -3.90 5.08 10.13
C ILE A 29 -3.97 3.96 11.16
N SER A 30 -2.80 3.50 11.62
CA SER A 30 -2.69 2.53 12.71
C SER A 30 -2.52 3.24 14.04
N ALA A 31 -3.45 3.01 14.96
CA ALA A 31 -3.35 3.57 16.32
C ALA A 31 -2.05 3.16 17.02
N ASP A 32 -1.65 1.88 16.86
CA ASP A 32 -0.43 1.35 17.46
C ASP A 32 0.84 1.98 16.88
N THR A 33 0.88 2.17 15.54
CA THR A 33 1.99 2.84 14.86
C THR A 33 2.08 4.29 15.30
N ASN A 34 0.94 4.97 15.38
CA ASN A 34 0.87 6.36 15.80
C ASN A 34 1.36 6.56 17.25
N GLN A 35 0.95 5.67 18.16
CA GLN A 35 1.45 5.68 19.54
C GLN A 35 2.95 5.42 19.62
N ALA A 36 3.47 4.47 18.82
CA ALA A 36 4.90 4.20 18.76
C ALA A 36 5.70 5.41 18.27
N ILE A 37 5.23 6.11 17.20
CA ILE A 37 5.89 7.35 16.73
C ILE A 37 5.89 8.42 17.84
N LYS A 38 4.76 8.63 18.52
CA LYS A 38 4.67 9.60 19.62
C LYS A 38 5.62 9.28 20.76
N ALA A 39 5.79 8.00 21.08
CA ALA A 39 6.70 7.54 22.15
C ALA A 39 8.18 7.83 21.82
N LEU A 40 8.56 7.93 20.54
CA LEU A 40 9.91 8.32 20.13
C LEU A 40 10.22 9.79 20.44
N GLY A 41 9.22 10.64 20.62
CA GLY A 41 9.37 12.08 20.90
C GLY A 41 10.05 12.87 19.77
N ALA A 42 10.22 12.27 18.60
CA ALA A 42 10.87 12.89 17.45
C ALA A 42 9.91 13.84 16.73
N THR A 43 10.42 14.97 16.26
CA THR A 43 9.70 15.98 15.50
C THR A 43 10.57 16.53 14.36
N GLY A 44 9.96 17.10 13.35
CA GLY A 44 10.70 17.68 12.23
C GLY A 44 11.17 16.65 11.22
N ILE A 45 10.40 15.57 11.01
CA ILE A 45 10.72 14.51 10.06
C ILE A 45 10.07 14.83 8.71
N GLY A 46 10.87 14.99 7.67
CA GLY A 46 10.43 15.11 6.28
C GLY A 46 10.38 13.73 5.61
N ILE A 47 9.48 13.59 4.64
CA ILE A 47 9.44 12.43 3.75
C ILE A 47 9.84 12.90 2.35
N GLY A 48 10.93 12.35 1.84
CA GLY A 48 11.38 12.52 0.46
C GLY A 48 10.85 11.43 -0.47
N THR A 49 11.45 11.31 -1.64
CA THR A 49 10.98 10.39 -2.69
C THR A 49 11.24 8.93 -2.32
N PHE A 50 10.24 8.08 -2.60
CA PHE A 50 10.39 6.64 -2.60
C PHE A 50 10.52 6.14 -4.03
N THR A 51 11.49 5.29 -4.30
CA THR A 51 11.74 4.72 -5.62
C THR A 51 11.19 3.31 -5.73
N ALA A 52 10.63 3.01 -6.91
CA ALA A 52 10.06 1.69 -7.21
C ALA A 52 11.13 0.67 -7.59
N PRO A 53 10.89 -0.65 -7.37
CA PRO A 53 11.73 -1.70 -7.93
C PRO A 53 11.55 -1.77 -9.45
N ALA A 54 12.62 -2.16 -10.15
CA ALA A 54 12.64 -2.16 -11.62
C ALA A 54 11.62 -3.13 -12.26
N ASN A 55 11.27 -4.21 -11.56
CA ASN A 55 10.52 -5.34 -12.14
C ASN A 55 9.14 -5.56 -11.53
N PHE A 56 8.54 -4.55 -10.88
CA PHE A 56 7.19 -4.69 -10.33
C PHE A 56 6.14 -4.65 -11.44
N SER A 57 5.26 -5.64 -11.45
CA SER A 57 4.06 -5.64 -12.27
C SER A 57 2.82 -5.74 -11.39
N ALA A 58 1.89 -4.82 -11.57
CA ALA A 58 0.60 -4.83 -10.87
C ALA A 58 -0.44 -5.76 -11.53
N ASN A 59 -0.10 -6.44 -12.63
CA ASN A 59 -1.04 -7.28 -13.36
C ASN A 59 -1.46 -8.50 -12.52
N CYS A 60 -2.76 -8.62 -12.29
CA CYS A 60 -3.34 -9.72 -11.54
C CYS A 60 -4.12 -10.66 -12.47
N ARG A 61 -3.56 -11.85 -12.69
CA ARG A 61 -4.15 -12.87 -13.57
C ARG A 61 -4.49 -12.26 -14.94
N ALA A 62 -5.61 -12.63 -15.54
CA ALA A 62 -6.10 -12.10 -16.82
C ALA A 62 -6.95 -10.81 -16.69
N LEU A 63 -7.04 -10.23 -15.48
CA LEU A 63 -7.90 -9.06 -15.23
C LEU A 63 -7.18 -7.71 -15.39
N GLY A 64 -5.89 -7.73 -15.73
CA GLY A 64 -5.09 -6.52 -15.86
C GLY A 64 -4.51 -6.00 -14.55
N ALA A 65 -4.10 -4.74 -14.54
CA ALA A 65 -3.41 -4.14 -13.42
C ALA A 65 -4.35 -3.82 -12.25
N MET A 66 -3.90 -4.12 -11.05
CA MET A 66 -4.51 -3.59 -9.82
C MET A 66 -4.13 -2.12 -9.68
N HIS A 67 -5.08 -1.31 -9.22
CA HIS A 67 -4.89 0.11 -9.00
C HIS A 67 -4.78 0.43 -7.51
N VAL A 68 -4.32 1.63 -7.22
CA VAL A 68 -4.27 2.19 -5.87
C VAL A 68 -5.19 3.41 -5.82
N ALA A 69 -5.84 3.64 -4.70
CA ALA A 69 -6.69 4.80 -4.49
C ALA A 69 -5.96 6.10 -4.84
N ASP A 70 -6.71 7.10 -5.24
CA ASP A 70 -6.23 8.44 -5.59
C ASP A 70 -5.23 8.48 -6.77
N GLY A 71 -5.18 7.42 -7.58
CA GLY A 71 -4.29 7.32 -8.75
C GLY A 71 -2.81 7.19 -8.41
N LEU A 72 -2.48 6.84 -7.18
CA LEU A 72 -1.10 6.64 -6.73
C LEU A 72 -0.51 5.37 -7.36
N THR A 73 0.81 5.36 -7.55
CA THR A 73 1.54 4.11 -7.73
C THR A 73 1.62 3.35 -6.40
N HIS A 74 1.88 2.05 -6.45
CA HIS A 74 2.07 1.24 -5.23
C HIS A 74 3.19 1.81 -4.34
N THR A 75 4.30 2.25 -4.93
CA THR A 75 5.40 2.87 -4.19
C THR A 75 5.03 4.22 -3.56
N GLN A 76 4.29 5.06 -4.29
CA GLN A 76 3.78 6.32 -3.74
C GLN A 76 2.79 6.09 -2.59
N TYR A 77 2.05 4.99 -2.63
CA TYR A 77 1.18 4.60 -1.53
C TYR A 77 1.96 4.27 -0.25
N ILE A 78 3.10 3.56 -0.37
CA ILE A 78 4.00 3.31 0.78
C ILE A 78 4.53 4.64 1.31
N GLN A 79 5.04 5.51 0.43
CA GLN A 79 5.53 6.84 0.82
C GLN A 79 4.48 7.64 1.58
N LYS A 80 3.26 7.69 1.03
CA LYS A 80 2.14 8.40 1.65
C LYS A 80 1.75 7.81 2.99
N ALA A 81 1.81 6.49 3.17
CA ALA A 81 1.53 5.84 4.44
C ALA A 81 2.48 6.32 5.56
N PHE A 82 3.78 6.40 5.28
CA PHE A 82 4.75 6.98 6.22
C PHE A 82 4.44 8.44 6.53
N GLU A 83 4.16 9.23 5.51
CA GLU A 83 3.83 10.64 5.67
C GLU A 83 2.57 10.85 6.53
N ASP A 84 1.51 10.08 6.26
CA ASP A 84 0.24 10.19 6.99
C ASP A 84 0.39 9.78 8.47
N GLU A 85 1.11 8.68 8.77
CA GLU A 85 1.39 8.29 10.16
C GLU A 85 2.19 9.37 10.91
N LEU A 86 3.23 9.93 10.28
CA LEU A 86 4.02 11.02 10.88
C LEU A 86 3.19 12.29 11.10
N LYS A 87 2.30 12.64 10.15
CA LYS A 87 1.40 13.79 10.29
C LYS A 87 0.45 13.64 11.47
N ILE A 88 -0.21 12.50 11.58
CA ILE A 88 -1.15 12.24 12.69
C ILE A 88 -0.43 12.14 14.04
N ALA A 89 0.81 11.67 14.05
CA ALA A 89 1.62 11.65 15.25
C ALA A 89 2.17 13.03 15.67
N GLY A 90 2.08 14.05 14.78
CA GLY A 90 2.66 15.37 15.02
C GLY A 90 4.18 15.41 14.84
N ALA A 91 4.76 14.42 14.19
CA ALA A 91 6.19 14.30 13.95
C ALA A 91 6.65 14.86 12.60
N TYR A 92 5.71 15.01 11.65
CA TYR A 92 5.99 15.44 10.27
C TYR A 92 6.33 16.92 10.17
N ALA A 93 7.28 17.25 9.28
CA ALA A 93 7.57 18.61 8.82
C ALA A 93 7.67 18.65 7.29
N ALA A 94 6.82 19.45 6.65
CA ALA A 94 6.85 19.65 5.20
C ALA A 94 7.99 20.57 4.76
N LYS A 95 8.44 21.47 5.64
CA LYS A 95 9.52 22.43 5.44
C LYS A 95 10.39 22.43 6.67
N ASP A 96 11.64 22.86 6.50
CA ASP A 96 12.63 22.97 7.59
C ASP A 96 12.75 21.67 8.41
N SER A 97 12.73 20.55 7.70
CA SER A 97 12.87 19.22 8.32
C SER A 97 14.25 19.07 8.94
N LYS A 98 14.31 18.55 10.16
CA LYS A 98 15.59 18.20 10.84
C LYS A 98 16.27 17.02 10.16
N VAL A 99 15.48 16.04 9.76
CA VAL A 99 15.90 14.90 8.94
C VAL A 99 14.88 14.64 7.85
N VAL A 100 15.34 14.10 6.72
CA VAL A 100 14.50 13.67 5.61
C VAL A 100 14.70 12.18 5.38
N LEU A 101 13.62 11.42 5.42
CA LEU A 101 13.62 9.99 5.12
C LEU A 101 13.26 9.79 3.65
N THR A 102 14.10 9.06 2.93
CA THR A 102 13.86 8.59 1.57
C THR A 102 13.74 7.07 1.58
N GLY A 103 13.01 6.49 0.62
CA GLY A 103 12.81 5.06 0.55
C GLY A 103 13.20 4.47 -0.81
N LYS A 104 13.80 3.28 -0.78
CA LYS A 104 13.94 2.42 -1.95
C LYS A 104 13.18 1.15 -1.70
N VAL A 105 12.12 0.91 -2.47
CA VAL A 105 11.43 -0.38 -2.47
C VAL A 105 12.30 -1.33 -3.29
N GLU A 106 13.02 -2.23 -2.62
CA GLU A 106 13.94 -3.18 -3.26
C GLU A 106 13.17 -4.37 -3.85
N LYS A 107 12.08 -4.77 -3.17
CA LYS A 107 11.17 -5.83 -3.61
C LYS A 107 9.73 -5.40 -3.41
N LEU A 108 8.91 -5.67 -4.42
CA LEU A 108 7.46 -5.53 -4.34
C LEU A 108 6.85 -6.63 -5.20
N GLU A 109 6.28 -7.62 -4.57
CA GLU A 109 5.74 -8.80 -5.25
C GLU A 109 4.45 -9.25 -4.57
N PHE A 110 3.57 -9.87 -5.33
CA PHE A 110 2.39 -10.52 -4.79
C PHE A 110 2.12 -11.86 -5.46
N SER A 111 1.39 -12.70 -4.76
CA SER A 111 0.76 -13.89 -5.31
C SER A 111 -0.73 -13.86 -4.99
N SER A 112 -1.57 -14.16 -5.97
CA SER A 112 -3.02 -14.34 -5.79
C SER A 112 -3.45 -15.81 -5.86
N THR A 113 -2.49 -16.75 -5.97
CA THR A 113 -2.77 -18.17 -6.24
C THR A 113 -2.05 -19.12 -5.28
N ARG A 114 -1.48 -18.61 -4.19
CA ARG A 114 -0.74 -19.43 -3.23
C ARG A 114 -1.65 -20.53 -2.67
N ALA A 115 -1.22 -21.77 -2.79
CA ALA A 115 -2.00 -22.95 -2.33
C ALA A 115 -3.48 -22.91 -2.77
N LEU A 116 -3.75 -22.46 -4.01
CA LEU A 116 -5.06 -22.37 -4.69
C LEU A 116 -5.93 -21.18 -4.26
N THR A 117 -6.10 -20.92 -2.98
CA THR A 117 -7.00 -19.87 -2.45
C THR A 117 -6.29 -18.82 -1.60
N GLY A 118 -5.01 -19.01 -1.32
CA GLY A 118 -4.21 -18.05 -0.57
C GLY A 118 -3.57 -16.99 -1.47
N GLY A 119 -3.14 -15.91 -0.85
CA GLY A 119 -2.34 -14.86 -1.46
C GLY A 119 -1.27 -14.36 -0.52
N SER A 120 -0.32 -13.61 -1.05
CA SER A 120 0.72 -12.96 -0.26
C SER A 120 1.20 -11.68 -0.91
N TRP A 121 1.67 -10.74 -0.08
CA TRP A 121 2.49 -9.61 -0.46
C TRP A 121 3.87 -9.74 0.16
N SER A 122 4.92 -9.45 -0.62
CA SER A 122 6.32 -9.36 -0.17
C SER A 122 6.83 -7.96 -0.49
N ILE A 123 7.26 -7.24 0.54
CA ILE A 123 7.74 -5.85 0.41
C ILE A 123 9.06 -5.73 1.16
N ASP A 124 10.15 -5.44 0.45
CA ASP A 124 11.44 -5.10 1.04
C ASP A 124 11.70 -3.61 0.84
N LEU A 125 11.87 -2.89 1.94
CA LEU A 125 12.08 -1.45 1.95
C LEU A 125 13.41 -1.12 2.59
N ALA A 126 14.25 -0.37 1.88
CA ALA A 126 15.42 0.30 2.42
C ALA A 126 15.08 1.78 2.64
N LEU A 127 15.09 2.22 3.90
CA LEU A 127 15.01 3.62 4.28
C LEU A 127 16.39 4.21 4.45
N SER A 128 16.57 5.43 3.97
CA SER A 128 17.78 6.24 4.18
C SER A 128 17.39 7.59 4.78
N SER A 129 18.14 8.02 5.78
CA SER A 129 17.99 9.34 6.40
C SER A 129 19.05 10.31 5.92
N SER A 130 18.70 11.58 5.85
CA SER A 130 19.65 12.66 5.53
C SER A 130 20.81 12.77 6.53
N ASN A 131 20.71 12.12 7.70
CA ASN A 131 21.82 11.99 8.67
C ASN A 131 22.82 10.87 8.32
N GLY A 132 22.64 10.16 7.20
CA GLY A 132 23.51 9.09 6.72
C GLY A 132 23.18 7.69 7.28
N LYS A 133 22.18 7.55 8.14
CA LYS A 133 21.74 6.26 8.66
C LYS A 133 20.76 5.56 7.70
N ASN A 134 20.77 4.23 7.74
CA ASN A 134 19.94 3.40 6.88
C ASN A 134 19.28 2.28 7.70
N LEU A 135 18.09 1.85 7.27
CA LEU A 135 17.36 0.74 7.87
C LEU A 135 16.71 -0.09 6.75
N LYS A 136 16.81 -1.41 6.84
CA LYS A 136 16.12 -2.33 5.93
C LYS A 136 15.06 -3.11 6.67
N ILE A 137 13.86 -3.12 6.13
CA ILE A 137 12.70 -3.83 6.68
C ILE A 137 12.08 -4.68 5.57
N ALA A 138 11.72 -5.90 5.92
CA ALA A 138 10.96 -6.81 5.07
C ALA A 138 9.60 -7.10 5.69
N GLU A 139 8.57 -7.05 4.85
CA GLU A 139 7.22 -7.48 5.20
C GLU A 139 6.77 -8.62 4.30
N TYR A 140 6.25 -9.67 4.92
CA TYR A 140 5.56 -10.75 4.24
C TYR A 140 4.17 -10.91 4.84
N TYR A 141 3.16 -10.56 4.07
CA TYR A 141 1.76 -10.57 4.49
C TYR A 141 0.96 -11.61 3.72
N GLU A 142 0.37 -12.57 4.44
CA GLU A 142 -0.49 -13.60 3.88
C GLU A 142 -1.97 -13.25 4.07
N PHE A 143 -2.79 -13.64 3.08
CA PHE A 143 -4.24 -13.41 3.10
C PHE A 143 -4.99 -14.50 2.32
N ASN A 144 -6.30 -14.56 2.49
CA ASN A 144 -7.17 -15.39 1.66
C ASN A 144 -7.51 -14.63 0.38
N SER A 145 -7.02 -15.11 -0.77
CA SER A 145 -7.29 -14.45 -2.06
C SER A 145 -8.61 -14.89 -2.69
N GLY A 146 -8.96 -16.17 -2.56
CA GLY A 146 -10.11 -16.77 -3.21
C GLY A 146 -9.73 -17.53 -4.49
N PHE A 147 -10.69 -18.34 -4.97
CA PHE A 147 -10.48 -19.20 -6.16
C PHE A 147 -10.77 -18.46 -7.47
N ALA A 148 -11.89 -17.75 -7.56
CA ALA A 148 -12.29 -17.02 -8.74
C ALA A 148 -11.34 -15.81 -8.99
N ALA A 149 -10.98 -15.58 -10.25
CA ALA A 149 -10.01 -14.54 -10.61
C ALA A 149 -10.40 -13.14 -10.11
N GLN A 150 -11.67 -12.75 -10.25
CA GLN A 150 -12.17 -11.46 -9.81
C GLN A 150 -12.04 -11.28 -8.29
N GLU A 151 -12.50 -12.26 -7.53
CA GLU A 151 -12.39 -12.26 -6.07
C GLU A 151 -10.93 -12.22 -5.64
N ALA A 152 -10.09 -13.07 -6.21
CA ALA A 152 -8.69 -13.15 -5.86
C ALA A 152 -7.94 -11.84 -6.12
N CYS A 153 -8.16 -11.17 -7.24
CA CYS A 153 -7.51 -9.90 -7.55
C CYS A 153 -8.05 -8.75 -6.70
N ARG A 154 -9.35 -8.72 -6.40
CA ARG A 154 -9.92 -7.78 -5.45
C ARG A 154 -9.30 -7.94 -4.06
N ASN A 155 -9.31 -9.17 -3.52
CA ASN A 155 -8.74 -9.45 -2.20
C ASN A 155 -7.22 -9.17 -2.16
N THR A 156 -6.50 -9.39 -3.28
CA THR A 156 -5.08 -9.03 -3.40
C THR A 156 -4.88 -7.51 -3.31
N ALA A 157 -5.70 -6.73 -4.02
CA ALA A 157 -5.63 -5.28 -3.95
C ALA A 157 -5.98 -4.74 -2.54
N GLU A 158 -7.03 -5.28 -1.91
CA GLU A 158 -7.42 -4.89 -0.55
C GLU A 158 -6.33 -5.26 0.48
N ALA A 159 -5.71 -6.42 0.35
CA ALA A 159 -4.65 -6.89 1.24
C ALA A 159 -3.40 -6.01 1.21
N TYR A 160 -3.16 -5.28 0.10
CA TYR A 160 -2.01 -4.39 -0.01
C TYR A 160 -2.00 -3.29 1.06
N SER A 161 -3.15 -2.72 1.38
CA SER A 161 -3.25 -1.69 2.42
C SER A 161 -2.80 -2.20 3.79
N ARG A 162 -3.14 -3.45 4.13
CA ARG A 162 -2.72 -4.10 5.39
C ARG A 162 -1.24 -4.47 5.37
N ALA A 163 -0.72 -4.96 4.24
CA ALA A 163 0.70 -5.23 4.08
C ALA A 163 1.54 -3.96 4.30
N VAL A 164 1.11 -2.83 3.73
CA VAL A 164 1.78 -1.54 3.94
C VAL A 164 1.63 -1.06 5.39
N GLN A 165 0.46 -1.23 6.02
CA GLN A 165 0.27 -0.88 7.42
C GLN A 165 1.21 -1.67 8.35
N ASN A 166 1.37 -2.97 8.10
CA ASN A 166 2.32 -3.82 8.82
C ASN A 166 3.77 -3.38 8.58
N LEU A 167 4.13 -3.09 7.32
CA LEU A 167 5.47 -2.60 6.98
C LEU A 167 5.83 -1.33 7.75
N VAL A 168 4.94 -0.31 7.75
CA VAL A 168 5.15 0.93 8.49
C VAL A 168 5.24 0.67 9.98
N GLY A 169 4.34 -0.14 10.54
CA GLY A 169 4.34 -0.51 11.95
C GLY A 169 5.62 -1.24 12.37
N LYS A 170 6.11 -2.19 11.58
CA LYS A 170 7.40 -2.86 11.81
C LYS A 170 8.56 -1.87 11.76
N THR A 171 8.57 -0.98 10.76
CA THR A 171 9.63 0.02 10.61
C THR A 171 9.73 0.91 11.84
N VAL A 172 8.62 1.46 12.28
CA VAL A 172 8.57 2.39 13.43
C VAL A 172 8.95 1.71 14.74
N LYS A 173 8.61 0.43 14.90
CA LYS A 173 8.91 -0.36 16.09
C LYS A 173 10.31 -0.97 16.09
N ASP A 174 11.05 -0.89 14.96
CA ASP A 174 12.43 -1.36 14.89
C ASP A 174 13.32 -0.48 15.78
N PRO A 175 14.15 -1.07 16.68
CA PRO A 175 15.02 -0.31 17.55
C PRO A 175 15.97 0.65 16.81
N SER A 176 16.36 0.31 15.58
CA SER A 176 17.25 1.14 14.75
C SER A 176 16.52 2.32 14.08
N PHE A 177 15.17 2.35 14.10
CA PHE A 177 14.42 3.44 13.49
C PHE A 177 14.72 4.79 14.16
N VAL A 178 14.93 4.80 15.46
CA VAL A 178 15.28 6.02 16.20
C VAL A 178 16.61 6.65 15.73
N ASP A 179 17.54 5.85 15.21
CA ASP A 179 18.82 6.34 14.71
C ASP A 179 18.67 7.11 13.39
N LEU A 180 17.59 6.86 12.62
CA LEU A 180 17.27 7.63 11.42
C LEU A 180 16.75 9.04 11.75
N LEU A 181 16.30 9.28 12.97
CA LEU A 181 15.59 10.48 13.40
C LEU A 181 16.44 11.48 14.19
N ARG A 182 17.72 11.13 14.44
CA ARG A 182 18.65 11.91 15.28
C ARG A 182 19.75 12.59 14.48
#